data_197df25b1d85576fc2f2e393b0596348
#
_entry.id   197df25b1d85576fc2f2e393b0596348
#
_cell.length_a   1.000
_cell.length_b   1.000
_cell.length_c   1.000
_cell.angle_alpha   90.00
_cell.angle_beta   90.00
_cell.angle_gamma   90.00
#
_symmetry.space_group_name_H-M   'P 1'
#
loop_
_entity.id
_entity.type
_entity.pdbx_description
1 polymer ?
#
loop_
_entity_poly.entity_id
_entity_poly.type
_entity_poly.pdbx_seq_one_letter_code
_entity_poly.pdbx_strand_id
1 'polypeptide(L)'
;MRRQNITIHGSTGTIGKSALSVIAQSNNQHKVFALSAKSKIKTLFNQIKRFNPKYAVVLDEDKAKQLSDLCVKNKISTKILHGVESYEYISSDRRVDCVLSGISGTSALKPTYAAIRSGKKLLLANKESLIMSGELMMKAAQKSGSQIIPIDSEHNALFQILSPMFKTSQINLKKRKDIAQIILTASGGPFLNF
;
A
#
# COMPACT_ATOMS: atom_id res chain seq x y z
N MET A 1 -17.33 16.21 -0.99
CA MET A 1 -16.28 15.45 -1.73
C MET A 1 -16.58 13.96 -1.69
N ARG A 2 -16.33 13.20 -2.77
CA ARG A 2 -16.49 11.76 -2.80
C ARG A 2 -15.48 11.11 -1.84
N ARG A 3 -15.95 10.20 -1.00
CA ARG A 3 -15.12 9.42 -0.07
C ARG A 3 -14.17 8.49 -0.84
N GLN A 4 -12.87 8.54 -0.56
CA GLN A 4 -11.88 7.69 -1.24
C GLN A 4 -11.88 6.26 -0.65
N ASN A 5 -11.92 5.25 -1.52
CA ASN A 5 -11.81 3.85 -1.15
C ASN A 5 -10.34 3.42 -1.14
N ILE A 6 -9.88 2.91 -0.01
CA ILE A 6 -8.47 2.54 0.20
C ILE A 6 -8.35 1.04 0.44
N THR A 7 -7.51 0.37 -0.32
CA THR A 7 -7.01 -0.98 -0.04
C THR A 7 -5.71 -0.90 0.74
N ILE A 8 -5.58 -1.66 1.83
CA ILE A 8 -4.38 -1.67 2.68
C ILE A 8 -3.80 -3.07 2.71
N HIS A 9 -2.67 -3.24 2.06
CA HIS A 9 -1.86 -4.45 2.15
C HIS A 9 -0.98 -4.42 3.39
N GLY A 10 -0.91 -5.56 4.11
CA GLY A 10 -0.15 -5.65 5.34
C GLY A 10 -0.75 -4.84 6.50
N SER A 11 -2.08 -4.78 6.59
CA SER A 11 -2.82 -3.95 7.55
C SER A 11 -2.48 -4.22 9.02
N THR A 12 -2.00 -5.41 9.34
CA THR A 12 -1.63 -5.82 10.70
C THR A 12 -0.18 -5.48 11.09
N GLY A 13 0.62 -4.97 10.14
CA GLY A 13 1.97 -4.46 10.36
C GLY A 13 1.96 -3.01 10.88
N THR A 14 3.15 -2.46 11.17
CA THR A 14 3.32 -1.11 11.71
C THR A 14 2.70 -0.05 10.79
N ILE A 15 3.09 -0.04 9.51
CA ILE A 15 2.61 0.94 8.53
C ILE A 15 1.10 0.81 8.33
N GLY A 16 0.58 -0.41 8.19
CA GLY A 16 -0.85 -0.64 8.03
C GLY A 16 -1.68 -0.17 9.23
N LYS A 17 -1.20 -0.39 10.46
CA LYS A 17 -1.83 0.12 11.68
C LYS A 17 -1.83 1.64 11.74
N SER A 18 -0.70 2.29 11.40
CA SER A 18 -0.60 3.74 11.34
C SER A 18 -1.56 4.33 10.31
N ALA A 19 -1.65 3.73 9.12
CA ALA A 19 -2.59 4.14 8.09
C ALA A 19 -4.05 4.03 8.56
N LEU A 20 -4.41 2.93 9.23
CA LEU A 20 -5.75 2.75 9.80
C LEU A 20 -6.06 3.78 10.90
N SER A 21 -5.05 4.18 11.70
CA SER A 21 -5.21 5.26 12.69
C SER A 21 -5.51 6.60 12.02
N VAL A 22 -4.77 6.95 10.96
CA VAL A 22 -5.01 8.16 10.17
C VAL A 22 -6.41 8.15 9.53
N ILE A 23 -6.82 7.02 8.94
CA ILE A 23 -8.15 6.89 8.33
C ILE A 23 -9.26 7.08 9.39
N ALA A 24 -9.07 6.53 10.59
CA ALA A 24 -10.03 6.68 11.67
C ALA A 24 -10.23 8.14 12.11
N GLN A 25 -9.22 8.99 11.93
CA GLN A 25 -9.23 10.43 12.29
C GLN A 25 -9.62 11.34 11.12
N SER A 26 -9.78 10.82 9.91
CA SER A 26 -9.93 11.60 8.67
C SER A 26 -11.34 12.14 8.39
N ASN A 27 -12.20 12.33 9.40
CA ASN A 27 -13.54 12.90 9.26
C ASN A 27 -14.33 12.32 8.06
N ASN A 28 -14.34 11.01 7.92
CA ASN A 28 -15.04 10.29 6.84
C ASN A 28 -14.56 10.57 5.40
N GLN A 29 -13.41 11.21 5.19
CA GLN A 29 -12.86 11.43 3.85
C GLN A 29 -12.41 10.12 3.18
N HIS A 30 -12.05 9.12 3.98
CA HIS A 30 -11.52 7.84 3.53
C HIS A 30 -12.37 6.66 4.01
N LYS A 31 -12.46 5.62 3.19
CA LYS A 31 -13.10 4.35 3.52
C LYS A 31 -12.14 3.20 3.28
N VAL A 32 -12.01 2.31 4.25
CA VAL A 32 -11.28 1.06 4.04
C VAL A 32 -12.12 0.16 3.15
N PHE A 33 -11.61 -0.08 1.93
CA PHE A 33 -12.25 -0.97 0.97
C PHE A 33 -11.85 -2.42 1.18
N ALA A 34 -10.55 -2.67 1.35
CA ALA A 34 -10.04 -4.00 1.61
C ALA A 34 -8.82 -3.97 2.53
N LEU A 35 -8.65 -5.05 3.28
CA LEU A 35 -7.51 -5.28 4.16
C LEU A 35 -6.81 -6.58 3.78
N SER A 36 -5.50 -6.66 3.96
CA SER A 36 -4.81 -7.93 3.87
C SER A 36 -3.80 -8.14 4.99
N ALA A 37 -3.61 -9.39 5.39
CA ALA A 37 -2.62 -9.80 6.36
C ALA A 37 -2.04 -11.18 6.01
N LYS A 38 -0.81 -11.49 6.46
CA LYS A 38 -0.19 -12.80 6.25
C LYS A 38 -0.76 -13.86 7.21
N SER A 39 -0.76 -13.57 8.53
CA SER A 39 -1.03 -14.59 9.55
C SER A 39 -1.74 -14.08 10.81
N LYS A 40 -1.81 -12.78 11.05
CA LYS A 40 -2.34 -12.21 12.31
C LYS A 40 -3.88 -12.10 12.26
N ILE A 41 -4.57 -13.25 12.28
CA ILE A 41 -6.03 -13.36 12.10
C ILE A 41 -6.80 -12.57 13.16
N LYS A 42 -6.43 -12.70 14.45
CA LYS A 42 -7.11 -11.96 15.54
C LYS A 42 -7.04 -10.44 15.33
N THR A 43 -5.86 -9.92 14.94
CA THR A 43 -5.69 -8.50 14.67
C THR A 43 -6.50 -8.07 13.45
N LEU A 44 -6.46 -8.86 12.37
CA LEU A 44 -7.23 -8.58 11.15
C LEU A 44 -8.74 -8.60 11.44
N PHE A 45 -9.23 -9.55 12.21
CA PHE A 45 -10.63 -9.61 12.63
C PHE A 45 -11.08 -8.35 13.40
N ASN A 46 -10.25 -7.86 14.34
CA ASN A 46 -10.55 -6.62 15.05
C ASN A 46 -10.58 -5.39 14.11
N GLN A 47 -9.69 -5.37 13.10
CA GLN A 47 -9.72 -4.33 12.07
C GLN A 47 -10.98 -4.43 11.20
N ILE A 48 -11.41 -5.64 10.83
CA ILE A 48 -12.65 -5.89 10.10
C ILE A 48 -13.85 -5.35 10.90
N LYS A 49 -13.95 -5.67 12.17
CA LYS A 49 -15.05 -5.16 13.05
C LYS A 49 -15.09 -3.63 13.07
N ARG A 50 -13.93 -2.99 13.15
CA ARG A 50 -13.84 -1.53 13.28
C ARG A 50 -14.11 -0.78 11.98
N PHE A 51 -13.60 -1.28 10.85
CA PHE A 51 -13.60 -0.55 9.58
C PHE A 51 -14.61 -1.08 8.57
N ASN A 52 -15.22 -2.24 8.81
CA ASN A 52 -16.20 -2.91 7.96
C ASN A 52 -15.80 -2.88 6.46
N PRO A 53 -14.62 -3.41 6.09
CA PRO A 53 -14.18 -3.42 4.70
C PRO A 53 -15.05 -4.37 3.88
N LYS A 54 -15.10 -4.15 2.55
CA LYS A 54 -15.80 -5.07 1.65
C LYS A 54 -15.10 -6.43 1.55
N TYR A 55 -13.76 -6.42 1.56
CA TYR A 55 -12.94 -7.63 1.45
C TYR A 55 -11.86 -7.66 2.53
N ALA A 56 -11.52 -8.87 2.97
CA ALA A 56 -10.29 -9.12 3.69
C ALA A 56 -9.58 -10.34 3.07
N VAL A 57 -8.25 -10.26 2.94
CA VAL A 57 -7.44 -11.27 2.27
C VAL A 57 -6.38 -11.80 3.22
N VAL A 58 -6.24 -13.12 3.25
CA VAL A 58 -5.11 -13.82 3.87
C VAL A 58 -4.51 -14.77 2.84
N LEU A 59 -3.22 -15.11 3.00
CA LEU A 59 -2.55 -15.96 2.02
C LEU A 59 -3.02 -17.41 2.10
N ASP A 60 -3.20 -17.89 3.30
CA ASP A 60 -3.46 -19.28 3.67
C ASP A 60 -4.98 -19.55 3.71
N GLU A 61 -5.40 -20.67 3.10
CA GLU A 61 -6.81 -21.03 2.97
C GLU A 61 -7.45 -21.41 4.31
N ASP A 62 -6.75 -22.15 5.17
CA ASP A 62 -7.28 -22.55 6.47
C ASP A 62 -7.50 -21.32 7.37
N LYS A 63 -6.57 -20.37 7.32
CA LYS A 63 -6.74 -19.08 8.02
C LYS A 63 -7.88 -18.26 7.44
N ALA A 64 -8.11 -18.32 6.14
CA ALA A 64 -9.26 -17.65 5.52
C ALA A 64 -10.57 -18.26 6.02
N LYS A 65 -10.65 -19.59 6.10
CA LYS A 65 -11.80 -20.30 6.65
C LYS A 65 -12.06 -19.90 8.12
N GLN A 66 -11.02 -19.95 8.96
CA GLN A 66 -11.13 -19.51 10.37
C GLN A 66 -11.63 -18.07 10.48
N LEU A 67 -11.11 -17.15 9.64
CA LEU A 67 -11.53 -15.75 9.64
C LEU A 67 -12.98 -15.59 9.16
N SER A 68 -13.37 -16.37 8.14
CA SER A 68 -14.73 -16.41 7.62
C SER A 68 -15.73 -16.86 8.68
N ASP A 69 -15.43 -17.94 9.40
CA ASP A 69 -16.28 -18.47 10.48
C ASP A 69 -16.46 -17.42 11.60
N LEU A 70 -15.37 -16.71 11.94
CA LEU A 70 -15.45 -15.60 12.91
C LEU A 70 -16.35 -14.47 12.41
N CYS A 71 -16.28 -14.13 11.11
CA CYS A 71 -17.14 -13.10 10.53
C CYS A 71 -18.61 -13.53 10.53
N VAL A 72 -18.91 -14.75 10.14
CA VAL A 72 -20.28 -15.31 10.15
C VAL A 72 -20.85 -15.31 11.57
N LYS A 73 -20.11 -15.84 12.55
CA LYS A 73 -20.52 -15.86 13.96
C LYS A 73 -20.86 -14.47 14.52
N ASN A 74 -20.18 -13.43 14.01
CA ASN A 74 -20.37 -12.05 14.45
C ASN A 74 -21.27 -11.23 13.49
N LYS A 75 -21.94 -11.85 12.53
CA LYS A 75 -22.83 -11.20 11.54
C LYS A 75 -22.14 -10.09 10.74
N ILE A 76 -20.85 -10.28 10.41
CA ILE A 76 -20.05 -9.33 9.63
C ILE A 76 -20.12 -9.70 8.15
N SER A 77 -20.43 -8.74 7.29
CA SER A 77 -20.64 -8.95 5.85
C SER A 77 -19.35 -8.90 5.01
N THR A 78 -18.19 -8.70 5.62
CA THR A 78 -16.90 -8.69 4.92
C THR A 78 -16.63 -10.03 4.24
N LYS A 79 -16.38 -10.01 2.93
CA LYS A 79 -16.03 -11.22 2.16
C LYS A 79 -14.57 -11.57 2.38
N ILE A 80 -14.31 -12.79 2.86
CA ILE A 80 -12.96 -13.29 3.08
C ILE A 80 -12.47 -13.99 1.82
N LEU A 81 -11.25 -13.66 1.39
CA LEU A 81 -10.57 -14.21 0.22
C LEU A 81 -9.20 -14.76 0.64
N HIS A 82 -8.63 -15.67 -0.16
CA HIS A 82 -7.30 -16.21 0.06
C HIS A 82 -6.49 -16.30 -1.23
N GLY A 83 -5.19 -16.59 -1.08
CA GLY A 83 -4.27 -16.79 -2.21
C GLY A 83 -3.73 -15.49 -2.82
N VAL A 84 -2.71 -15.64 -3.65
CA VAL A 84 -1.96 -14.50 -4.24
C VAL A 84 -2.83 -13.68 -5.18
N GLU A 85 -3.67 -14.34 -5.98
CA GLU A 85 -4.55 -13.65 -6.93
C GLU A 85 -5.57 -12.73 -6.25
N SER A 86 -5.98 -13.08 -5.03
CA SER A 86 -6.87 -12.24 -4.23
C SER A 86 -6.23 -10.90 -3.82
N TYR A 87 -4.91 -10.88 -3.62
CA TYR A 87 -4.18 -9.62 -3.36
C TYR A 87 -4.18 -8.73 -4.60
N GLU A 88 -3.95 -9.29 -5.78
CA GLU A 88 -4.01 -8.57 -7.05
C GLU A 88 -5.43 -8.06 -7.33
N TYR A 89 -6.44 -8.91 -7.09
CA TYR A 89 -7.84 -8.55 -7.25
C TYR A 89 -8.24 -7.32 -6.44
N ILE A 90 -7.93 -7.29 -5.12
CA ILE A 90 -8.28 -6.13 -4.27
C ILE A 90 -7.43 -4.89 -4.55
N SER A 91 -6.29 -5.04 -5.25
CA SER A 91 -5.48 -3.92 -5.71
C SER A 91 -6.03 -3.26 -6.96
N SER A 92 -6.58 -4.06 -7.88
CA SER A 92 -7.02 -3.63 -9.21
C SER A 92 -8.51 -3.31 -9.30
N ASP A 93 -9.31 -3.59 -8.28
CA ASP A 93 -10.75 -3.36 -8.31
C ASP A 93 -11.08 -1.91 -8.69
N ARG A 94 -11.99 -1.74 -9.67
CA ARG A 94 -12.36 -0.42 -10.22
C ARG A 94 -12.90 0.56 -9.17
N ARG A 95 -13.40 0.08 -8.04
CA ARG A 95 -13.93 0.90 -6.94
C ARG A 95 -12.84 1.43 -6.01
N VAL A 96 -11.62 0.92 -6.10
CA VAL A 96 -10.48 1.36 -5.31
C VAL A 96 -9.89 2.61 -5.93
N ASP A 97 -9.66 3.62 -5.13
CA ASP A 97 -9.00 4.87 -5.52
C ASP A 97 -7.51 4.85 -5.16
N CYS A 98 -7.18 4.25 -4.01
CA CYS A 98 -5.83 4.25 -3.45
C CYS A 98 -5.45 2.89 -2.88
N VAL A 99 -4.21 2.48 -3.10
CA VAL A 99 -3.63 1.25 -2.54
C VAL A 99 -2.42 1.59 -1.70
N LEU A 100 -2.40 1.14 -0.45
CA LEU A 100 -1.22 1.17 0.40
C LEU A 100 -0.51 -0.19 0.32
N SER A 101 0.71 -0.19 -0.18
CA SER A 101 1.57 -1.38 -0.27
C SER A 101 2.50 -1.46 0.95
N GLY A 102 2.02 -2.09 2.03
CA GLY A 102 2.73 -2.26 3.30
C GLY A 102 3.18 -3.70 3.57
N ILE A 103 3.27 -4.55 2.54
CA ILE A 103 3.83 -5.91 2.64
C ILE A 103 5.35 -5.81 2.44
N SER A 104 6.12 -6.44 3.32
CA SER A 104 7.58 -6.52 3.20
C SER A 104 8.02 -7.60 2.21
N GLY A 105 9.17 -7.38 1.56
CA GLY A 105 9.80 -8.35 0.66
C GLY A 105 9.12 -8.46 -0.70
N THR A 106 9.49 -9.51 -1.44
CA THR A 106 9.11 -9.72 -2.85
C THR A 106 7.64 -10.02 -3.07
N SER A 107 6.93 -10.50 -2.05
CA SER A 107 5.49 -10.81 -2.13
C SER A 107 4.60 -9.58 -2.37
N ALA A 108 5.11 -8.38 -2.14
CA ALA A 108 4.42 -7.14 -2.47
C ALA A 108 4.40 -6.83 -3.97
N LEU A 109 5.30 -7.41 -4.78
CA LEU A 109 5.52 -7.03 -6.17
C LEU A 109 4.25 -7.14 -7.03
N LYS A 110 3.62 -8.30 -7.04
CA LYS A 110 2.42 -8.57 -7.87
C LYS A 110 1.25 -7.64 -7.53
N PRO A 111 0.79 -7.52 -6.26
CA PRO A 111 -0.31 -6.62 -5.93
C PRO A 111 0.03 -5.15 -6.15
N THR A 112 1.28 -4.73 -5.93
CA THR A 112 1.75 -3.37 -6.22
C THR A 112 1.69 -3.09 -7.71
N TYR A 113 2.16 -4.01 -8.54
CA TYR A 113 2.12 -3.87 -9.99
C TYR A 113 0.68 -3.88 -10.54
N ALA A 114 -0.22 -4.69 -9.96
CA ALA A 114 -1.64 -4.71 -10.31
C ALA A 114 -2.31 -3.35 -10.02
N ALA A 115 -1.99 -2.72 -8.87
CA ALA A 115 -2.46 -1.38 -8.54
C ALA A 115 -2.00 -0.34 -9.57
N ILE A 116 -0.70 -0.36 -9.93
CA ILE A 116 -0.12 0.56 -10.91
C ILE A 116 -0.80 0.38 -12.28
N ARG A 117 -0.89 -0.84 -12.79
CA ARG A 117 -1.54 -1.11 -14.08
C ARG A 117 -2.99 -0.66 -14.15
N SER A 118 -3.67 -0.63 -13.01
CA SER A 118 -5.07 -0.22 -12.89
C SER A 118 -5.25 1.28 -12.61
N GLY A 119 -4.19 2.09 -12.76
CA GLY A 119 -4.23 3.54 -12.61
C GLY A 119 -4.51 4.04 -11.19
N LYS A 120 -4.23 3.22 -10.16
CA LYS A 120 -4.50 3.60 -8.77
C LYS A 120 -3.45 4.56 -8.22
N LYS A 121 -3.85 5.42 -7.26
CA LYS A 121 -2.86 6.08 -6.41
C LYS A 121 -2.21 5.01 -5.53
N LEU A 122 -0.89 4.91 -5.58
CA LEU A 122 -0.12 3.93 -4.83
C LEU A 122 0.70 4.61 -3.73
N LEU A 123 0.43 4.28 -2.47
CA LEU A 123 1.25 4.64 -1.33
C LEU A 123 2.25 3.49 -1.10
N LEU A 124 3.50 3.70 -1.49
CA LEU A 124 4.50 2.65 -1.55
C LEU A 124 5.44 2.70 -0.33
N ALA A 125 5.32 1.68 0.54
CA ALA A 125 6.24 1.45 1.66
C ALA A 125 7.28 0.36 1.38
N ASN A 126 7.09 -0.41 0.31
CA ASN A 126 7.94 -1.54 -0.06
C ASN A 126 8.97 -1.10 -1.11
N LYS A 127 10.18 -0.79 -0.67
CA LYS A 127 11.29 -0.39 -1.55
C LYS A 127 11.82 -1.56 -2.40
N GLU A 128 11.68 -2.78 -1.92
CA GLU A 128 12.14 -3.99 -2.62
C GLU A 128 11.48 -4.14 -3.99
N SER A 129 10.22 -3.78 -4.10
CA SER A 129 9.52 -3.80 -5.40
C SER A 129 10.11 -2.82 -6.41
N LEU A 130 10.55 -1.63 -5.98
CA LEU A 130 11.25 -0.67 -6.86
C LEU A 130 12.64 -1.14 -7.25
N ILE A 131 13.38 -1.77 -6.33
CA ILE A 131 14.70 -2.33 -6.62
C ILE A 131 14.58 -3.43 -7.68
N MET A 132 13.60 -4.31 -7.55
CA MET A 132 13.40 -5.46 -8.45
C MET A 132 12.82 -5.07 -9.81
N SER A 133 11.95 -4.10 -9.87
CA SER A 133 11.12 -3.84 -11.05
C SER A 133 10.80 -2.35 -11.26
N GLY A 134 11.62 -1.44 -10.75
CA GLY A 134 11.34 0.00 -10.77
C GLY A 134 11.11 0.55 -12.16
N GLU A 135 11.95 0.18 -13.14
CA GLU A 135 11.79 0.63 -14.53
C GLU A 135 10.44 0.17 -15.12
N LEU A 136 10.09 -1.10 -14.91
CA LEU A 136 8.82 -1.66 -15.36
C LEU A 136 7.63 -0.97 -14.70
N MET A 137 7.72 -0.72 -13.37
CA MET A 137 6.69 -0.01 -12.62
C MET A 137 6.51 1.43 -13.09
N MET A 138 7.60 2.16 -13.32
CA MET A 138 7.54 3.54 -13.81
C MET A 138 6.95 3.63 -15.21
N LYS A 139 7.32 2.73 -16.14
CA LYS A 139 6.72 2.65 -17.47
C LYS A 139 5.22 2.33 -17.38
N ALA A 140 4.82 1.39 -16.51
CA ALA A 140 3.43 1.04 -16.30
C ALA A 140 2.63 2.21 -15.69
N ALA A 141 3.19 2.92 -14.71
CA ALA A 141 2.58 4.09 -14.10
C ALA A 141 2.35 5.23 -15.11
N GLN A 142 3.34 5.48 -15.96
CA GLN A 142 3.21 6.46 -17.04
C GLN A 142 2.06 6.10 -18.01
N LYS A 143 1.94 4.81 -18.37
CA LYS A 143 0.91 4.33 -19.29
C LYS A 143 -0.48 4.37 -18.68
N SER A 144 -0.63 4.04 -17.40
CA SER A 144 -1.92 3.92 -16.71
C SER A 144 -2.39 5.22 -16.04
N GLY A 145 -1.51 6.23 -15.90
CA GLY A 145 -1.77 7.43 -15.12
C GLY A 145 -1.69 7.22 -13.59
N SER A 146 -1.17 6.08 -13.14
CA SER A 146 -0.98 5.81 -11.72
C SER A 146 0.02 6.78 -11.08
N GLN A 147 -0.31 7.26 -9.88
CA GLN A 147 0.57 8.10 -9.08
C GLN A 147 1.24 7.26 -8.00
N ILE A 148 2.57 7.15 -8.04
CA ILE A 148 3.36 6.45 -7.02
C ILE A 148 3.86 7.49 -6.00
N ILE A 149 3.42 7.36 -4.75
CA ILE A 149 3.82 8.21 -3.63
C ILE A 149 4.60 7.36 -2.65
N PRO A 150 5.89 7.63 -2.44
CA PRO A 150 6.68 6.90 -1.47
C PRO A 150 6.24 7.30 -0.05
N ILE A 151 6.12 6.31 0.84
CA ILE A 151 5.85 6.51 2.27
C ILE A 151 6.93 5.87 3.16
N ASP A 152 7.95 5.29 2.56
CA ASP A 152 9.22 4.96 3.20
C ASP A 152 9.94 6.27 3.56
N SER A 153 10.59 6.34 4.73
CA SER A 153 11.07 7.60 5.32
C SER A 153 12.03 8.37 4.42
N GLU A 154 13.03 7.70 3.90
CA GLU A 154 14.10 8.31 3.10
C GLU A 154 13.57 8.79 1.75
N HIS A 155 12.80 7.93 1.08
CA HIS A 155 12.19 8.30 -0.20
C HIS A 155 11.14 9.40 -0.04
N ASN A 156 10.37 9.38 1.05
CA ASN A 156 9.34 10.39 1.32
C ASN A 156 9.97 11.75 1.62
N ALA A 157 11.09 11.80 2.35
CA ALA A 157 11.82 13.05 2.60
C ALA A 157 12.24 13.71 1.29
N LEU A 158 12.86 12.96 0.37
CA LEU A 158 13.20 13.46 -0.95
C LEU A 158 11.97 13.87 -1.76
N PHE A 159 10.91 13.07 -1.73
CA PHE A 159 9.67 13.38 -2.41
C PHE A 159 9.06 14.69 -1.94
N GLN A 160 9.01 14.96 -0.64
CA GLN A 160 8.46 16.20 -0.09
C GLN A 160 9.30 17.44 -0.46
N ILE A 161 10.63 17.33 -0.42
CA ILE A 161 11.52 18.45 -0.76
C ILE A 161 11.49 18.74 -2.26
N LEU A 162 11.49 17.71 -3.09
CA LEU A 162 11.60 17.86 -4.53
C LEU A 162 10.26 18.07 -5.23
N SER A 163 9.13 17.55 -4.69
CA SER A 163 7.80 17.64 -5.33
C SER A 163 7.35 19.06 -5.66
N PRO A 164 7.55 20.09 -4.79
CA PRO A 164 7.19 21.47 -5.13
C PRO A 164 7.96 22.02 -6.33
N MET A 165 9.15 21.50 -6.60
CA MET A 165 10.00 21.90 -7.72
C MET A 165 9.58 21.27 -9.06
N PHE A 166 8.69 20.27 -9.03
CA PHE A 166 8.27 19.51 -10.22
C PHE A 166 6.76 19.55 -10.37
N LYS A 167 6.27 20.18 -11.43
CA LYS A 167 4.85 20.25 -11.78
C LYS A 167 4.29 18.91 -12.30
N THR A 168 5.14 17.90 -12.53
CA THR A 168 4.77 16.60 -13.09
C THR A 168 5.35 15.47 -12.24
N SER A 169 4.69 14.32 -12.23
CA SER A 169 5.11 13.10 -11.54
C SER A 169 6.43 12.48 -12.04
N GLN A 170 7.06 13.08 -13.04
CA GLN A 170 8.34 12.62 -13.62
C GLN A 170 9.46 13.59 -13.26
N ILE A 171 10.20 13.22 -12.23
CA ILE A 171 11.42 13.95 -11.83
C ILE A 171 12.58 13.53 -12.75
N ASN A 172 12.94 14.36 -13.71
CA ASN A 172 14.16 14.17 -14.47
C ASN A 172 15.29 15.00 -13.86
N LEU A 173 15.97 14.47 -12.85
CA LEU A 173 17.07 15.13 -12.14
C LEU A 173 18.22 15.54 -13.06
N LYS A 174 18.46 14.79 -14.14
CA LYS A 174 19.55 15.09 -15.09
C LYS A 174 19.38 16.43 -15.82
N LYS A 175 18.17 16.97 -15.87
CA LYS A 175 17.86 18.25 -16.53
C LYS A 175 17.77 19.45 -15.56
N ARG A 176 18.01 19.23 -14.25
CA ARG A 176 17.89 20.27 -13.24
C ARG A 176 19.25 20.84 -12.85
N LYS A 177 19.50 22.07 -13.26
CA LYS A 177 20.72 22.83 -12.90
C LYS A 177 20.64 23.48 -11.53
N ASP A 178 19.44 23.54 -10.95
CA ASP A 178 19.13 24.14 -9.65
C ASP A 178 19.32 23.17 -8.47
N ILE A 179 19.64 21.90 -8.72
CA ILE A 179 19.99 20.91 -7.70
C ILE A 179 21.48 20.60 -7.83
N ALA A 180 22.27 21.13 -6.90
CA ALA A 180 23.72 20.89 -6.89
C ALA A 180 24.07 19.51 -6.31
N GLN A 181 23.37 19.10 -5.24
CA GLN A 181 23.65 17.87 -4.51
C GLN A 181 22.41 17.34 -3.78
N ILE A 182 22.31 16.02 -3.65
CA ILE A 182 21.34 15.34 -2.78
C ILE A 182 22.14 14.60 -1.70
N ILE A 183 21.84 14.89 -0.43
CA ILE A 183 22.40 14.20 0.73
C ILE A 183 21.31 13.37 1.35
N LEU A 184 21.48 12.03 1.31
CA LEU A 184 20.55 11.09 1.91
C LEU A 184 21.11 10.56 3.22
N THR A 185 20.44 10.86 4.33
CA THR A 185 20.79 10.32 5.65
C THR A 185 20.15 8.96 5.86
N ALA A 186 20.86 8.04 6.48
CA ALA A 186 20.38 6.70 6.81
C ALA A 186 20.85 6.28 8.20
N SER A 187 20.11 5.34 8.81
CA SER A 187 20.43 4.82 10.15
C SER A 187 21.65 3.89 10.21
N GLY A 188 22.27 3.57 9.07
CA GLY A 188 23.36 2.59 8.96
C GLY A 188 22.90 1.13 8.86
N GLY A 189 21.70 0.79 9.38
CA GLY A 189 21.17 -0.56 9.32
C GLY A 189 22.17 -1.64 9.80
N PRO A 190 22.40 -2.74 9.04
CA PRO A 190 23.33 -3.79 9.40
C PRO A 190 24.81 -3.35 9.40
N PHE A 191 25.12 -2.20 8.83
CA PHE A 191 26.48 -1.64 8.76
C PHE A 191 26.78 -0.61 9.86
N LEU A 192 25.89 -0.44 10.83
CA LEU A 192 26.05 0.58 11.90
C LEU A 192 27.27 0.32 12.78
N ASN A 193 27.72 -0.93 12.89
CA ASN A 193 28.84 -1.36 13.74
C ASN A 193 30.05 -1.86 12.92
N PHE A 194 30.15 -1.52 11.66
CA PHE A 194 31.32 -1.77 10.82
C PHE A 194 32.18 -0.51 10.71
#